data_a7f90d9577b3756e2b8f49b1e97921bd
#
_entry.id   a7f90d9577b3756e2b8f49b1e97921bd
#
_cell.length_a   1.000
_cell.length_b   1.000
_cell.length_c   1.000
_cell.angle_alpha   90.00
_cell.angle_beta   90.00
_cell.angle_gamma   90.00
#
_symmetry.space_group_name_H-M   'P 1'
#
loop_
_entity.id
_entity.type
_entity.pdbx_description
1 polymer ?
#
loop_
_entity_poly.entity_id
_entity_poly.type
_entity_poly.pdbx_seq_one_letter_code
_entity_poly.pdbx_strand_id
1 'polypeptide(L)'
;MTVVLYDQDCGFCKWSLDKILALDRAKRLRALPIQSEEGKRLLAGLDRELRLDSWHLVDRDGKVFSGGAVAEPLARMLPMGRPLAAVFGAFPGPTERAYRYVAAHRDRWARLLGIDGDRELRRR
;
A
#
# COMPACT_ATOMS: atom_id res chain seq x y z
N MET A 1 -11.67 -3.94 -10.22
CA MET A 1 -10.26 -3.55 -10.15
C MET A 1 -9.84 -3.38 -8.69
N THR A 2 -8.66 -3.82 -8.34
CA THR A 2 -8.16 -3.69 -6.98
C THR A 2 -7.52 -2.32 -6.78
N VAL A 3 -7.87 -1.64 -5.69
CA VAL A 3 -7.42 -0.28 -5.41
C VAL A 3 -6.47 -0.28 -4.23
N VAL A 4 -5.31 0.34 -4.39
CA VAL A 4 -4.35 0.60 -3.31
C VAL A 4 -4.48 2.07 -2.92
N LEU A 5 -4.74 2.31 -1.63
CA LEU A 5 -4.91 3.66 -1.11
C LEU A 5 -3.67 4.05 -0.32
N TYR A 6 -3.13 5.22 -0.63
CA TYR A 6 -1.86 5.70 -0.09
C TYR A 6 -2.00 7.12 0.44
N ASP A 7 -1.10 7.49 1.36
CA ASP A 7 -1.01 8.87 1.86
C ASP A 7 -0.27 9.74 0.85
N GLN A 8 -0.97 10.68 0.25
CA GLN A 8 -0.40 11.56 -0.77
C GLN A 8 0.72 12.48 -0.24
N ASP A 9 0.79 12.68 1.06
CA ASP A 9 1.80 13.52 1.70
C ASP A 9 3.04 12.73 2.13
N CYS A 10 3.04 11.42 1.94
CA CYS A 10 4.15 10.55 2.32
C CYS A 10 4.99 10.18 1.10
N GLY A 11 6.19 10.76 1.00
CA GLY A 11 7.10 10.48 -0.11
C GLY A 11 7.53 9.02 -0.19
N PHE A 12 7.80 8.41 0.96
CA PHE A 12 8.18 6.99 1.02
C PHE A 12 7.06 6.09 0.53
N CYS A 13 5.82 6.38 0.90
CA CYS A 13 4.65 5.61 0.45
C CYS A 13 4.50 5.70 -1.07
N LYS A 14 4.63 6.88 -1.64
CA LYS A 14 4.56 7.11 -3.08
C LYS A 14 5.70 6.41 -3.82
N TRP A 15 6.91 6.49 -3.28
CA TRP A 15 8.07 5.82 -3.88
C TRP A 15 7.87 4.30 -3.90
N SER A 16 7.47 3.71 -2.78
CA SER A 16 7.23 2.27 -2.67
C SER A 16 6.13 1.82 -3.63
N LEU A 17 5.03 2.54 -3.65
CA LEU A 17 3.89 2.22 -4.51
C LEU A 17 4.25 2.37 -5.99
N ASP A 18 5.05 3.36 -6.35
CA ASP A 18 5.52 3.53 -7.73
C ASP A 18 6.30 2.29 -8.21
N LYS A 19 7.14 1.70 -7.36
CA LYS A 19 7.86 0.47 -7.67
C LYS A 19 6.90 -0.70 -7.84
N ILE A 20 5.91 -0.80 -6.98
CA ILE A 20 4.87 -1.84 -7.06
C ILE A 20 4.08 -1.72 -8.37
N LEU A 21 3.68 -0.50 -8.73
CA LEU A 21 2.96 -0.25 -9.98
C LEU A 21 3.81 -0.60 -11.20
N ALA A 22 5.12 -0.37 -11.12
CA ALA A 22 6.03 -0.75 -12.21
C ALA A 22 6.09 -2.27 -12.41
N LEU A 23 5.93 -3.05 -11.34
CA LEU A 23 5.90 -4.51 -11.40
C LEU A 23 4.55 -5.07 -11.86
N ASP A 24 3.49 -4.28 -11.73
CA ASP A 24 2.13 -4.68 -12.13
C ASP A 24 1.93 -4.56 -13.64
N ARG A 25 2.52 -5.49 -14.38
CA ARG A 25 2.50 -5.48 -15.85
C ARG A 25 1.09 -5.63 -16.42
N ALA A 26 0.22 -6.35 -15.74
CA ALA A 26 -1.15 -6.57 -16.17
C ALA A 26 -2.08 -5.39 -15.87
N LYS A 27 -1.57 -4.37 -15.17
CA LYS A 27 -2.33 -3.16 -14.79
C LYS A 27 -3.61 -3.49 -14.03
N ARG A 28 -3.51 -4.40 -13.07
CA ARG A 28 -4.63 -4.82 -12.22
C ARG A 28 -4.85 -3.91 -11.02
N LEU A 29 -3.84 -3.12 -10.68
CA LEU A 29 -3.88 -2.22 -9.53
C LEU A 29 -4.18 -0.80 -9.97
N ARG A 30 -4.99 -0.13 -9.16
CA ARG A 30 -5.25 1.29 -9.30
C ARG A 30 -4.82 1.97 -8.01
N ALA A 31 -4.06 3.06 -8.10
CA ALA A 31 -3.62 3.82 -6.93
C ALA A 31 -4.52 5.04 -6.73
N LEU A 32 -4.96 5.24 -5.48
CA LEU A 32 -5.76 6.41 -5.09
C LEU A 32 -5.21 7.01 -3.82
N PRO A 33 -5.16 8.35 -3.71
CA PRO A 33 -4.88 8.98 -2.42
C PRO A 33 -6.00 8.70 -1.42
N ILE A 34 -5.62 8.43 -0.17
CA ILE A 34 -6.59 8.29 0.92
C ILE A 34 -7.43 9.57 1.05
N GLN A 35 -6.80 10.71 0.79
CA GLN A 35 -7.40 12.04 0.91
C GLN A 35 -8.38 12.38 -0.22
N SER A 36 -8.44 11.59 -1.29
CA SER A 36 -9.39 11.82 -2.39
C SER A 36 -10.83 11.51 -1.97
N GLU A 37 -11.80 12.07 -2.68
CA GLU A 37 -13.22 11.81 -2.40
C GLU A 37 -13.57 10.32 -2.54
N GLU A 38 -13.07 9.67 -3.58
CA GLU A 38 -13.28 8.23 -3.77
C GLU A 38 -12.60 7.42 -2.66
N GLY A 39 -11.38 7.81 -2.25
CA GLY A 39 -10.68 7.17 -1.15
C GLY A 39 -11.45 7.27 0.17
N LYS A 40 -12.00 8.43 0.46
CA LYS A 40 -12.82 8.63 1.66
C LYS A 40 -14.07 7.74 1.65
N ARG A 41 -14.70 7.57 0.49
CA ARG A 41 -15.87 6.70 0.36
C ARG A 41 -15.51 5.23 0.57
N LEU A 42 -14.43 4.78 -0.03
CA LEU A 42 -13.99 3.39 0.08
C LEU A 42 -13.59 3.03 1.50
N LEU A 43 -13.07 3.99 2.25
CA LEU A 43 -12.62 3.79 3.63
C LEU A 43 -13.63 4.33 4.67
N ALA A 44 -14.88 4.55 4.28
CA ALA A 44 -15.89 5.13 5.17
C ALA A 44 -16.13 4.32 6.45
N GLY A 45 -15.88 3.00 6.41
CA GLY A 45 -16.01 2.14 7.59
C GLY A 45 -14.84 2.23 8.56
N LEU A 46 -13.78 2.97 8.25
CA LEU A 46 -12.62 3.14 9.12
C LEU A 46 -12.66 4.52 9.78
N ASP A 47 -12.18 4.58 11.03
CA ASP A 47 -11.99 5.85 11.72
C ASP A 47 -10.97 6.70 10.96
N ARG A 48 -11.14 8.02 11.05
CA ARG A 48 -10.30 8.99 10.36
C ARG A 48 -8.81 8.80 10.67
N GLU A 49 -8.48 8.52 11.93
CA GLU A 49 -7.11 8.29 12.36
C GLU A 49 -6.53 7.02 11.72
N LEU A 50 -7.32 5.96 11.64
CA LEU A 50 -6.89 4.70 11.05
C LEU A 50 -6.66 4.81 9.54
N ARG A 51 -7.37 5.70 8.86
CA ARG A 51 -7.19 5.91 7.41
C ARG A 51 -5.78 6.37 7.06
N LEU A 52 -5.21 7.27 7.87
CA LEU A 52 -3.88 7.84 7.61
C LEU A 52 -2.75 7.10 8.30
N ASP A 53 -3.08 6.14 9.17
CA ASP A 53 -2.10 5.38 9.95
C ASP A 53 -1.34 4.35 9.11
N SER A 54 -1.94 3.89 8.02
CA SER A 54 -1.34 2.91 7.13
C SER A 54 -1.90 3.02 5.72
N TRP A 55 -1.31 2.29 4.79
CA TRP A 55 -1.91 2.10 3.49
C TRP A 55 -3.05 1.08 3.57
N HIS A 56 -3.88 1.06 2.54
CA HIS A 56 -5.02 0.16 2.48
C HIS A 56 -5.15 -0.42 1.09
N LEU A 57 -5.79 -1.60 1.01
CA LEU A 57 -6.13 -2.23 -0.26
C LEU A 57 -7.61 -2.61 -0.22
N VAL A 58 -8.34 -2.23 -1.24
CA VAL A 58 -9.75 -2.61 -1.41
C VAL A 58 -9.84 -3.52 -2.63
N ASP A 59 -10.26 -4.77 -2.42
CA ASP A 59 -10.38 -5.72 -3.51
C ASP A 59 -11.67 -5.53 -4.33
N ARG A 60 -11.86 -6.38 -5.33
CA ARG A 60 -13.04 -6.27 -6.21
C ARG A 60 -14.35 -6.50 -5.48
N ASP A 61 -14.33 -7.21 -4.37
CA ASP A 61 -15.51 -7.51 -3.57
C ASP A 61 -15.79 -6.44 -2.50
N GLY A 62 -14.96 -5.40 -2.45
CA GLY A 62 -15.08 -4.33 -1.47
C GLY A 62 -14.43 -4.61 -0.14
N LYS A 63 -13.71 -5.72 0.00
CA LYS A 63 -13.02 -6.07 1.24
C LYS A 63 -11.80 -5.17 1.43
N VAL A 64 -11.66 -4.59 2.63
CA VAL A 64 -10.59 -3.67 2.98
C VAL A 64 -9.51 -4.41 3.77
N PHE A 65 -8.26 -4.29 3.29
CA PHE A 65 -7.07 -4.75 3.99
C PHE A 65 -6.27 -3.53 4.42
N SER A 66 -5.61 -3.60 5.57
CA SER A 66 -4.83 -2.47 6.11
C SER A 66 -3.51 -2.95 6.67
N GLY A 67 -2.49 -2.09 6.62
CA GLY A 67 -1.18 -2.36 7.20
C GLY A 67 -0.49 -3.57 6.57
N GLY A 68 0.05 -4.44 7.41
CA GLY A 68 0.74 -5.65 6.96
C GLY A 68 -0.17 -6.65 6.25
N ALA A 69 -1.48 -6.62 6.52
CA ALA A 69 -2.44 -7.49 5.84
C ALA A 69 -2.57 -7.21 4.35
N VAL A 70 -2.10 -6.07 3.87
CA VAL A 70 -2.08 -5.73 2.43
C VAL A 70 -1.05 -6.59 1.68
N ALA A 71 -0.01 -7.05 2.34
CA ALA A 71 1.13 -7.71 1.70
C ALA A 71 0.73 -8.96 0.93
N GLU A 72 -0.09 -9.84 1.50
CA GLU A 72 -0.49 -11.09 0.85
C GLU A 72 -1.30 -10.84 -0.43
N PRO A 73 -2.45 -10.13 -0.39
CA PRO A 73 -3.24 -9.93 -1.60
C PRO A 73 -2.50 -9.13 -2.67
N LEU A 74 -1.67 -8.17 -2.25
CA LEU A 74 -0.87 -7.39 -3.17
C LEU A 74 0.16 -8.25 -3.89
N ALA A 75 0.89 -9.09 -3.15
CA ALA A 75 1.90 -9.98 -3.72
C ALA A 75 1.30 -10.96 -4.73
N ARG A 76 0.10 -11.45 -4.49
CA ARG A 76 -0.59 -12.35 -5.43
C ARG A 76 -0.86 -11.73 -6.78
N MET A 77 -1.01 -10.42 -6.83
CA MET A 77 -1.31 -9.69 -8.06
C MET A 77 -0.07 -9.38 -8.89
N LEU A 78 1.11 -9.52 -8.31
CA LEU A 78 2.36 -9.20 -8.99
C LEU A 78 2.97 -10.43 -9.64
N PRO A 79 3.71 -10.27 -10.78
CA PRO A 79 4.43 -11.36 -11.39
C PRO A 79 5.39 -12.00 -10.39
N MET A 80 5.41 -13.33 -10.32
CA MET A 80 6.27 -14.10 -9.40
C MET A 80 6.04 -13.80 -7.91
N GLY A 81 4.95 -13.12 -7.58
CA GLY A 81 4.62 -12.78 -6.19
C GLY A 81 3.93 -13.89 -5.40
N ARG A 82 3.48 -14.98 -6.05
CA ARG A 82 2.77 -16.06 -5.37
C ARG A 82 3.54 -16.73 -4.24
N PRO A 83 4.83 -17.09 -4.40
CA PRO A 83 5.60 -17.65 -3.29
C PRO A 83 5.71 -16.69 -2.10
N LEU A 84 5.89 -15.41 -2.38
CA LEU A 84 5.95 -14.37 -1.36
C LEU A 84 4.60 -14.19 -0.66
N ALA A 85 3.50 -14.26 -1.42
CA ALA A 85 2.15 -14.22 -0.85
C ALA A 85 1.90 -15.39 0.11
N ALA A 86 2.38 -16.57 -0.23
CA ALA A 86 2.26 -17.74 0.64
C ALA A 86 3.00 -17.53 1.97
N VAL A 87 4.19 -16.92 1.93
CA VAL A 87 4.96 -16.57 3.13
C VAL A 87 4.18 -15.57 4.00
N PHE A 88 3.66 -14.52 3.40
CA PHE A 88 2.91 -13.50 4.14
C PHE A 88 1.63 -14.08 4.76
N GLY A 89 0.93 -14.95 4.03
CA GLY A 89 -0.27 -15.60 4.53
C GLY A 89 0.00 -16.59 5.65
N ALA A 90 1.14 -17.30 5.60
CA ALA A 90 1.55 -18.25 6.63
C ALA A 90 2.04 -17.55 7.91
N PHE A 91 2.58 -16.34 7.79
CA PHE A 91 3.17 -15.60 8.91
C PHE A 91 2.58 -14.18 9.04
N PRO A 92 1.26 -14.06 9.33
CA PRO A 92 0.63 -12.75 9.40
C PRO A 92 1.19 -11.87 10.54
N GLY A 93 1.52 -12.45 11.68
CA GLY A 93 2.09 -11.71 12.82
C GLY A 93 3.44 -11.09 12.51
N PRO A 94 4.44 -11.87 12.05
CA PRO A 94 5.72 -11.31 11.63
C PRO A 94 5.61 -10.31 10.49
N THR A 95 4.71 -10.53 9.53
CA THR A 95 4.45 -9.59 8.43
C THR A 95 3.97 -8.25 8.95
N GLU A 96 3.01 -8.25 9.87
CA GLU A 96 2.50 -7.02 10.48
C GLU A 96 3.58 -6.29 11.27
N ARG A 97 4.41 -7.01 12.02
CA ARG A 97 5.52 -6.41 12.75
C ARG A 97 6.54 -5.76 11.83
N ALA A 98 6.90 -6.44 10.74
CA ALA A 98 7.82 -5.89 9.74
C ALA A 98 7.24 -4.63 9.11
N TYR A 99 5.96 -4.65 8.74
CA TYR A 99 5.28 -3.48 8.20
C TYR A 99 5.31 -2.31 9.18
N ARG A 100 4.96 -2.54 10.44
CA ARG A 100 4.95 -1.49 11.47
C ARG A 100 6.33 -0.90 11.71
N TYR A 101 7.35 -1.73 11.68
CA TYR A 101 8.73 -1.26 11.81
C TYR A 101 9.10 -0.32 10.66
N VAL A 102 8.83 -0.71 9.42
CA VAL A 102 9.11 0.11 8.25
C VAL A 102 8.28 1.40 8.28
N ALA A 103 6.99 1.30 8.62
CA ALA A 103 6.10 2.45 8.68
C ALA A 103 6.53 3.47 9.76
N ALA A 104 6.98 2.97 10.91
CA ALA A 104 7.43 3.83 12.01
C ALA A 104 8.71 4.59 11.66
N HIS A 105 9.51 4.06 10.73
CA HIS A 105 10.80 4.65 10.33
C HIS A 105 10.76 5.20 8.90
N ARG A 106 9.58 5.43 8.35
CA ARG A 106 9.43 5.86 6.95
C ARG A 106 10.16 7.17 6.62
N ASP A 107 10.21 8.12 7.56
CA ASP A 107 10.95 9.37 7.34
C ASP A 107 12.45 9.14 7.26
N ARG A 108 12.96 8.21 8.06
CA ARG A 108 14.35 7.79 8.03
C ARG A 108 14.69 7.10 6.70
N TRP A 109 13.82 6.19 6.26
CA TRP A 109 13.99 5.52 4.95
C TRP A 109 13.97 6.52 3.81
N ALA A 110 13.05 7.49 3.85
CA ALA A 110 12.96 8.53 2.83
C ALA A 110 14.27 9.33 2.74
N ARG A 111 14.83 9.70 3.87
CA ARG A 111 16.11 10.44 3.91
C ARG A 111 17.28 9.61 3.38
N LEU A 112 17.35 8.33 3.76
CA LEU A 112 18.43 7.44 3.33
C LEU A 112 18.38 7.16 1.83
N LEU A 113 17.19 7.10 1.26
CA LEU A 113 16.97 6.81 -0.16
C LEU A 113 16.90 8.07 -1.02
N GLY A 114 16.98 9.26 -0.42
CA GLY A 114 16.89 10.51 -1.15
C GLY A 114 15.52 10.80 -1.75
N ILE A 115 14.46 10.33 -1.10
CA ILE A 115 13.09 10.45 -1.60
C ILE A 115 12.52 11.81 -1.23
N ASP A 116 11.92 12.49 -2.23
CA ASP A 116 11.22 13.75 -2.05
C ASP A 116 9.73 13.52 -1.81
N GLY A 117 9.16 14.21 -0.82
CA GLY A 117 7.73 14.16 -0.53
C GLY A 117 6.84 14.67 -1.67
N ASP A 118 7.39 15.52 -2.54
CA ASP A 118 6.67 16.07 -3.69
C ASP A 118 6.67 15.15 -4.91
N ARG A 119 7.27 13.96 -4.78
CA ARG A 119 7.34 12.99 -5.86
C ARG A 119 5.95 12.59 -6.34
N GLU A 120 5.74 12.60 -7.64
CA GLU A 120 4.50 12.13 -8.24
C GLU A 120 4.57 10.64 -8.55
N LEU A 121 3.41 9.97 -8.43
CA LEU A 121 3.25 8.59 -8.87
C LEU A 121 3.10 8.53 -10.38
N ARG A 122 3.54 7.41 -10.96
CA ARG A 122 3.25 7.15 -12.37
C ARG A 122 1.73 6.99 -12.56
N ARG A 123 1.22 7.60 -13.59
CA ARG A 123 -0.20 7.56 -13.90
C ARG A 123 -0.57 6.27 -14.60
N ARG A 124 -1.83 5.86 -14.40
CA ARG A 124 -2.40 4.68 -15.05
C ARG A 124 -3.78 4.98 -15.62
#